data_472fd45f4da474ad9bfc5d489316ee6f
#
_entry.id   472fd45f4da474ad9bfc5d489316ee6f
#
_cell.length_a   1.000
_cell.length_b   1.000
_cell.length_c   1.000
_cell.angle_alpha   90.00
_cell.angle_beta   90.00
_cell.angle_gamma   90.00
#
_symmetry.space_group_name_H-M   'P 1'
#
loop_
_entity.id
_entity.type
_entity.pdbx_description
1 polymer ?
#
loop_
_entity_poly.entity_id
_entity_poly.type
_entity_poly.pdbx_seq_one_letter_code
_entity_poly.pdbx_strand_id
1 'polypeptide(L)'
;MSDDVTRKGRNEVFSQTSAPGDPVRPAAPGGMPTSNVMRDDFGYEVPVENVPLPSGGIVYDVDGPLYGKETIEIRAMTARDEDILTSKALIKKGTVITQLIKNCLVDRRVDVDSMLVGDRNAIMTALRITGYGAEYNIEVDCPACSERSKQEFSLTDLPIKRLGIEPVAQGANSFEFKLPMTKKKVRFKFLTGTDESEITVAMERRKKQGMQADSLVTSRLQHSITAVDGVTDRNKINMFIRNMPARDSLALRRHIDKAEPGIDMKAWMTCPHCLEHSEVRLPMGASFFWPDAE
;
A
#
# COMPACT_ATOMS: atom_id res chain seq x y z
N MET A 1 -6.70 8.46 -77.57
CA MET A 1 -7.33 7.16 -77.40
C MET A 1 -6.52 6.46 -76.33
N SER A 2 -6.87 6.69 -75.15
CA SER A 2 -6.07 6.48 -73.93
C SER A 2 -6.99 5.77 -72.93
N ASP A 3 -6.54 4.64 -72.51
CA ASP A 3 -7.22 3.82 -71.54
C ASP A 3 -6.94 4.32 -70.14
N ASP A 4 -7.97 4.85 -69.55
CA ASP A 4 -8.06 5.16 -68.12
C ASP A 4 -8.59 3.94 -67.39
N VAL A 5 -7.69 3.05 -66.95
CA VAL A 5 -8.06 1.86 -66.18
C VAL A 5 -8.05 2.24 -64.72
N THR A 6 -9.21 2.55 -64.27
CA THR A 6 -9.64 2.88 -62.89
C THR A 6 -9.04 1.93 -61.83
N ARG A 7 -8.32 2.51 -60.91
CA ARG A 7 -7.85 1.93 -59.67
C ARG A 7 -8.99 1.86 -58.60
N LYS A 8 -10.06 1.15 -58.96
CA LYS A 8 -11.17 0.81 -58.07
C LYS A 8 -11.20 -0.71 -57.91
N GLY A 9 -10.62 -1.26 -56.88
CA GLY A 9 -10.74 -2.70 -56.68
C GLY A 9 -9.86 -3.30 -55.61
N ARG A 10 -9.39 -2.52 -54.63
CA ARG A 10 -8.57 -3.10 -53.55
C ARG A 10 -9.11 -2.89 -52.15
N ASN A 11 -10.27 -2.25 -51.96
CA ASN A 11 -10.87 -2.02 -50.61
C ASN A 11 -12.17 -2.83 -50.41
N GLU A 12 -12.62 -3.64 -51.35
CA GLU A 12 -13.85 -4.42 -51.19
C GLU A 12 -13.66 -5.83 -50.62
N VAL A 13 -12.41 -6.23 -50.35
CA VAL A 13 -12.12 -7.57 -49.79
C VAL A 13 -12.26 -7.63 -48.27
N PHE A 14 -12.44 -6.50 -47.58
CA PHE A 14 -12.56 -6.45 -46.12
C PHE A 14 -13.95 -6.10 -45.58
N SER A 15 -14.97 -6.02 -46.44
CA SER A 15 -16.37 -5.89 -46.02
C SER A 15 -17.12 -7.21 -46.29
N GLN A 16 -16.73 -8.27 -45.60
CA GLN A 16 -17.58 -9.47 -45.49
C GLN A 16 -18.56 -9.21 -44.35
N THR A 17 -19.77 -8.82 -44.71
CA THR A 17 -20.95 -8.95 -43.86
C THR A 17 -21.16 -10.43 -43.59
N SER A 18 -21.10 -10.81 -42.32
CA SER A 18 -21.42 -12.14 -41.83
C SER A 18 -22.84 -12.53 -42.26
N ALA A 19 -22.98 -13.71 -42.84
CA ALA A 19 -24.26 -14.29 -43.16
C ALA A 19 -25.06 -14.61 -41.87
N PRO A 20 -26.40 -14.50 -41.88
CA PRO A 20 -27.20 -14.83 -40.70
C PRO A 20 -27.20 -16.34 -40.49
N GLY A 21 -26.47 -16.83 -39.48
CA GLY A 21 -26.44 -18.26 -39.16
C GLY A 21 -25.15 -18.78 -38.53
N ASP A 22 -24.09 -17.97 -38.43
CA ASP A 22 -22.88 -18.41 -37.73
C ASP A 22 -23.10 -18.44 -36.21
N PRO A 23 -22.70 -19.54 -35.51
CA PRO A 23 -22.79 -19.60 -34.04
C PRO A 23 -21.92 -18.50 -33.47
N VAL A 24 -22.52 -17.67 -32.60
CA VAL A 24 -21.83 -16.62 -31.84
C VAL A 24 -20.66 -17.29 -31.12
N ARG A 25 -19.44 -17.08 -31.60
CA ARG A 25 -18.23 -17.43 -30.89
C ARG A 25 -18.27 -16.67 -29.58
N PRO A 26 -18.16 -17.33 -28.39
CA PRO A 26 -18.05 -16.59 -27.12
C PRO A 26 -16.86 -15.65 -27.27
N ALA A 27 -17.09 -14.37 -26.97
CA ALA A 27 -16.02 -13.38 -26.89
C ALA A 27 -14.93 -13.96 -26.01
N ALA A 28 -13.69 -14.02 -26.50
CA ALA A 28 -12.55 -14.36 -25.69
C ALA A 28 -12.56 -13.44 -24.44
N PRO A 29 -12.32 -13.99 -23.23
CA PRO A 29 -12.22 -13.15 -22.03
C PRO A 29 -11.27 -12.02 -22.34
N GLY A 30 -11.73 -10.78 -22.07
CA GLY A 30 -11.11 -9.55 -22.51
C GLY A 30 -9.61 -9.60 -22.34
N GLY A 31 -8.88 -9.27 -23.41
CA GLY A 31 -7.42 -9.27 -23.40
C GLY A 31 -6.96 -8.48 -22.19
N MET A 32 -6.06 -9.06 -21.39
CA MET A 32 -5.36 -8.35 -20.33
C MET A 32 -4.81 -7.06 -20.93
N PRO A 33 -4.91 -5.90 -20.23
CA PRO A 33 -4.33 -4.68 -20.74
C PRO A 33 -2.87 -4.98 -21.08
N THR A 34 -2.43 -4.55 -22.26
CA THR A 34 -1.05 -4.71 -22.72
C THR A 34 -0.14 -4.12 -21.65
N SER A 35 0.52 -4.99 -20.89
CA SER A 35 1.46 -4.58 -19.86
C SER A 35 2.57 -3.75 -20.52
N ASN A 36 2.86 -2.58 -19.97
CA ASN A 36 4.07 -1.86 -20.35
C ASN A 36 5.26 -2.77 -20.03
N VAL A 37 6.06 -3.08 -21.06
CA VAL A 37 7.14 -4.06 -20.94
C VAL A 37 8.46 -3.32 -21.04
N MET A 38 9.30 -3.45 -20.02
CA MET A 38 10.70 -3.01 -20.08
C MET A 38 11.54 -4.16 -20.63
N ARG A 39 12.37 -3.89 -21.66
CA ARG A 39 13.28 -4.88 -22.22
C ARG A 39 14.69 -4.69 -21.65
N ASP A 40 15.33 -5.79 -21.29
CA ASP A 40 16.75 -5.81 -20.97
C ASP A 40 17.63 -5.97 -22.23
N ASP A 41 18.95 -5.91 -22.05
CA ASP A 41 19.93 -6.02 -23.15
C ASP A 41 19.92 -7.43 -23.81
N PHE A 42 19.33 -8.42 -23.20
CA PHE A 42 19.18 -9.79 -23.70
C PHE A 42 17.80 -10.04 -24.36
N GLY A 43 16.95 -9.01 -24.43
CA GLY A 43 15.61 -9.10 -24.99
C GLY A 43 14.57 -9.71 -24.06
N TYR A 44 14.91 -9.91 -22.76
CA TYR A 44 13.95 -10.30 -21.75
C TYR A 44 13.02 -9.13 -21.41
N GLU A 45 11.75 -9.40 -21.41
CA GLU A 45 10.72 -8.42 -21.09
C GLU A 45 10.37 -8.49 -19.61
N VAL A 46 10.79 -7.46 -18.86
CA VAL A 46 10.43 -7.32 -17.44
C VAL A 46 8.97 -6.84 -17.36
N PRO A 47 8.06 -7.60 -16.75
CA PRO A 47 6.68 -7.19 -16.61
C PRO A 47 6.56 -5.88 -15.81
N VAL A 48 5.69 -4.99 -16.28
CA VAL A 48 5.30 -3.78 -15.58
C VAL A 48 3.82 -3.88 -15.22
N GLU A 49 3.50 -3.66 -13.98
CA GLU A 49 2.13 -3.76 -13.45
C GLU A 49 1.65 -2.43 -12.91
N ASN A 50 0.33 -2.22 -13.05
CA ASN A 50 -0.37 -1.08 -12.46
C ASN A 50 -0.90 -1.46 -11.08
N VAL A 51 -0.34 -0.87 -10.05
CA VAL A 51 -0.74 -1.08 -8.66
C VAL A 51 -1.72 0.00 -8.25
N PRO A 52 -2.92 -0.35 -7.74
CA PRO A 52 -3.85 0.63 -7.24
C PRO A 52 -3.28 1.36 -6.02
N LEU A 53 -3.40 2.70 -6.01
CA LEU A 53 -3.09 3.51 -4.84
C LEU A 53 -4.37 3.64 -3.99
N PRO A 54 -4.40 3.10 -2.77
CA PRO A 54 -5.54 3.21 -1.87
C PRO A 54 -5.98 4.64 -1.56
N SER A 55 -5.05 5.60 -1.56
CA SER A 55 -5.33 7.02 -1.37
C SER A 55 -6.02 7.66 -2.58
N GLY A 56 -5.97 7.04 -3.77
CA GLY A 56 -6.41 7.66 -5.03
C GLY A 56 -5.59 8.89 -5.43
N GLY A 57 -4.44 9.11 -4.81
CA GLY A 57 -3.55 10.25 -5.12
C GLY A 57 -4.03 11.61 -4.61
N ILE A 58 -5.19 11.71 -3.97
CA ILE A 58 -5.84 13.02 -3.65
C ILE A 58 -5.20 13.79 -2.49
N VAL A 59 -4.34 13.13 -1.72
CA VAL A 59 -3.65 13.72 -0.55
C VAL A 59 -2.21 14.15 -0.85
N TYR A 60 -1.74 13.95 -2.06
CA TYR A 60 -0.41 14.37 -2.48
C TYR A 60 -0.45 15.76 -3.09
N ASP A 61 0.69 16.47 -3.05
CA ASP A 61 0.85 17.79 -3.62
C ASP A 61 0.30 17.85 -5.05
N VAL A 62 -0.50 18.89 -5.36
CA VAL A 62 -1.15 19.08 -6.66
C VAL A 62 -0.15 19.17 -7.82
N ASP A 63 1.05 19.66 -7.57
CA ASP A 63 2.14 19.73 -8.56
C ASP A 63 3.02 18.46 -8.56
N GLY A 64 2.73 17.50 -7.67
CA GLY A 64 3.50 16.28 -7.48
C GLY A 64 3.13 15.16 -8.47
N PRO A 65 4.04 14.18 -8.66
CA PRO A 65 3.84 13.09 -9.62
C PRO A 65 2.73 12.10 -9.22
N LEU A 66 2.28 12.12 -7.97
CA LEU A 66 1.25 11.20 -7.45
C LEU A 66 -0.14 11.82 -7.39
N TYR A 67 -0.27 13.14 -7.59
CA TYR A 67 -1.57 13.79 -7.46
C TYR A 67 -2.58 13.26 -8.47
N GLY A 68 -3.76 12.88 -7.99
CA GLY A 68 -4.86 12.36 -8.80
C GLY A 68 -4.59 11.02 -9.49
N LYS A 69 -3.49 10.34 -9.17
CA LYS A 69 -3.23 9.01 -9.70
C LYS A 69 -3.92 7.94 -8.88
N GLU A 70 -4.78 7.17 -9.54
CA GLU A 70 -5.44 6.01 -8.93
C GLU A 70 -4.53 4.78 -8.90
N THR A 71 -3.52 4.74 -9.78
CA THR A 71 -2.58 3.64 -9.92
C THR A 71 -1.16 4.15 -10.10
N ILE A 72 -0.18 3.31 -9.80
CA ILE A 72 1.24 3.54 -10.02
C ILE A 72 1.86 2.33 -10.72
N GLU A 73 2.79 2.57 -11.64
CA GLU A 73 3.49 1.52 -12.38
C GLU A 73 4.71 1.03 -11.61
N ILE A 74 4.81 -0.28 -11.44
CA ILE A 74 5.96 -0.97 -10.89
C ILE A 74 6.48 -2.02 -11.86
N ARG A 75 7.78 -2.26 -11.89
CA ARG A 75 8.36 -3.44 -12.52
C ARG A 75 8.45 -4.60 -11.53
N ALA A 76 8.42 -5.81 -12.04
CA ALA A 76 8.69 -6.99 -11.22
C ALA A 76 10.09 -6.92 -10.57
N MET A 77 10.22 -7.57 -9.39
CA MET A 77 11.51 -7.68 -8.70
C MET A 77 12.48 -8.57 -9.50
N THR A 78 13.76 -8.26 -9.37
CA THR A 78 14.87 -9.00 -9.94
C THR A 78 15.79 -9.49 -8.82
N ALA A 79 16.74 -10.39 -9.13
CA ALA A 79 17.76 -10.85 -8.17
C ALA A 79 18.51 -9.69 -7.49
N ARG A 80 18.75 -8.59 -8.22
CA ARG A 80 19.34 -7.38 -7.64
C ARG A 80 18.49 -6.73 -6.55
N ASP A 81 17.17 -6.87 -6.65
CA ASP A 81 16.25 -6.34 -5.63
C ASP A 81 16.20 -7.26 -4.40
N GLU A 82 16.44 -8.57 -4.58
CA GLU A 82 16.66 -9.52 -3.47
C GLU A 82 17.92 -9.17 -2.68
N ASP A 83 19.00 -8.74 -3.35
CA ASP A 83 20.20 -8.25 -2.66
C ASP A 83 19.89 -7.04 -1.75
N ILE A 84 18.96 -6.18 -2.15
CA ILE A 84 18.49 -5.07 -1.29
C ILE A 84 17.80 -5.61 -0.06
N LEU A 85 16.91 -6.57 -0.21
CA LEU A 85 16.16 -7.19 0.89
C LEU A 85 17.08 -7.89 1.91
N THR A 86 18.17 -8.50 1.45
CA THR A 86 19.16 -9.20 2.29
C THR A 86 20.25 -8.30 2.86
N SER A 87 20.33 -7.04 2.44
CA SER A 87 21.36 -6.09 2.87
C SER A 87 21.26 -5.74 4.36
N LYS A 88 22.18 -6.32 5.17
CA LYS A 88 22.27 -6.04 6.62
C LYS A 88 22.42 -4.54 6.93
N ALA A 89 23.08 -3.78 6.05
CA ALA A 89 23.27 -2.34 6.23
C ALA A 89 21.96 -1.57 6.07
N LEU A 90 21.13 -1.92 5.09
CA LEU A 90 19.83 -1.29 4.85
C LEU A 90 18.81 -1.71 5.92
N ILE A 91 18.82 -2.99 6.32
CA ILE A 91 17.98 -3.51 7.42
C ILE A 91 18.27 -2.74 8.70
N LYS A 92 19.55 -2.59 9.07
CA LYS A 92 19.96 -1.84 10.27
C LYS A 92 19.57 -0.36 10.22
N LYS A 93 19.52 0.23 9.03
CA LYS A 93 19.07 1.62 8.81
C LYS A 93 17.55 1.75 8.75
N GLY A 94 16.80 0.66 8.63
CA GLY A 94 15.34 0.69 8.42
C GLY A 94 14.91 1.20 7.03
N THR A 95 15.82 1.23 6.04
CA THR A 95 15.56 1.83 4.72
C THR A 95 15.37 0.80 3.60
N VAL A 96 15.34 -0.49 3.93
CA VAL A 96 15.21 -1.59 2.96
C VAL A 96 13.99 -1.42 2.07
N ILE A 97 12.82 -1.21 2.69
CA ILE A 97 11.53 -1.11 1.97
C ILE A 97 11.50 0.12 1.06
N THR A 98 11.95 1.27 1.56
CA THR A 98 12.06 2.49 0.75
C THR A 98 12.94 2.24 -0.48
N GLN A 99 14.11 1.60 -0.29
CA GLN A 99 15.04 1.35 -1.37
C GLN A 99 14.48 0.33 -2.39
N LEU A 100 13.79 -0.71 -1.91
CA LEU A 100 13.14 -1.69 -2.77
C LEU A 100 12.06 -1.02 -3.64
N ILE A 101 11.12 -0.32 -3.02
CA ILE A 101 10.05 0.38 -3.75
C ILE A 101 10.65 1.35 -4.76
N LYS A 102 11.63 2.17 -4.34
CA LYS A 102 12.32 3.14 -5.22
C LYS A 102 12.97 2.48 -6.44
N ASN A 103 13.52 1.28 -6.27
CA ASN A 103 14.11 0.53 -7.38
C ASN A 103 13.06 -0.04 -8.35
N CYS A 104 11.91 -0.46 -7.84
CA CYS A 104 10.88 -1.10 -8.64
C CYS A 104 9.91 -0.10 -9.28
N LEU A 105 9.82 1.15 -8.79
CA LEU A 105 9.00 2.18 -9.42
C LEU A 105 9.51 2.55 -10.82
N VAL A 106 8.58 2.65 -11.79
CA VAL A 106 8.87 3.12 -13.14
C VAL A 106 9.08 4.63 -13.14
N ASP A 107 8.20 5.40 -12.48
CA ASP A 107 8.34 6.85 -12.36
C ASP A 107 9.33 7.21 -11.25
N ARG A 108 10.55 7.59 -11.63
CA ARG A 108 11.65 7.95 -10.73
C ARG A 108 11.49 9.29 -10.03
N ARG A 109 10.49 10.09 -10.40
CA ARG A 109 10.22 11.40 -9.77
C ARG A 109 9.47 11.24 -8.44
N VAL A 110 8.90 10.06 -8.20
CA VAL A 110 8.15 9.77 -6.98
C VAL A 110 9.11 9.68 -5.79
N ASP A 111 8.88 10.53 -4.79
CA ASP A 111 9.54 10.43 -3.49
C ASP A 111 8.81 9.39 -2.63
N VAL A 112 9.42 8.21 -2.51
CA VAL A 112 8.86 7.07 -1.76
C VAL A 112 8.74 7.38 -0.27
N ASP A 113 9.61 8.20 0.30
CA ASP A 113 9.57 8.51 1.73
C ASP A 113 8.39 9.43 2.09
N SER A 114 7.95 10.26 1.15
CA SER A 114 6.75 11.11 1.30
C SER A 114 5.42 10.37 1.08
N MET A 115 5.45 9.15 0.52
CA MET A 115 4.24 8.36 0.29
C MET A 115 3.58 7.95 1.61
N LEU A 116 2.24 7.88 1.59
CA LEU A 116 1.48 7.30 2.69
C LEU A 116 1.89 5.84 2.93
N VAL A 117 1.91 5.45 4.19
CA VAL A 117 2.20 4.06 4.59
C VAL A 117 1.27 3.08 3.90
N GLY A 118 -0.03 3.40 3.79
CA GLY A 118 -0.99 2.53 3.13
C GLY A 118 -0.73 2.33 1.64
N ASP A 119 -0.32 3.37 0.91
CA ASP A 119 0.05 3.26 -0.49
C ASP A 119 1.36 2.47 -0.67
N ARG A 120 2.34 2.68 0.22
CA ARG A 120 3.58 1.89 0.25
C ARG A 120 3.30 0.41 0.49
N ASN A 121 2.38 0.10 1.42
CA ASN A 121 1.98 -1.27 1.72
C ASN A 121 1.30 -1.93 0.52
N ALA A 122 0.49 -1.20 -0.25
CA ALA A 122 -0.11 -1.70 -1.48
C ALA A 122 0.96 -2.07 -2.52
N ILE A 123 1.98 -1.21 -2.70
CA ILE A 123 3.11 -1.49 -3.58
C ILE A 123 3.90 -2.72 -3.08
N MET A 124 4.16 -2.83 -1.78
CA MET A 124 4.85 -3.99 -1.19
C MET A 124 4.09 -5.28 -1.44
N THR A 125 2.77 -5.27 -1.25
CA THR A 125 1.92 -6.43 -1.52
C THR A 125 1.95 -6.83 -2.99
N ALA A 126 1.87 -5.86 -3.89
CA ALA A 126 2.00 -6.11 -5.33
C ALA A 126 3.38 -6.69 -5.68
N LEU A 127 4.47 -6.10 -5.19
CA LEU A 127 5.83 -6.63 -5.40
C LEU A 127 5.99 -8.06 -4.88
N ARG A 128 5.37 -8.40 -3.74
CA ARG A 128 5.36 -9.77 -3.21
C ARG A 128 4.62 -10.73 -4.13
N ILE A 129 3.43 -10.33 -4.60
CA ILE A 129 2.60 -11.15 -5.49
C ILE A 129 3.32 -11.38 -6.83
N THR A 130 3.89 -10.34 -7.43
CA THR A 130 4.57 -10.44 -8.72
C THR A 130 5.90 -11.18 -8.65
N GLY A 131 6.61 -11.09 -7.52
CA GLY A 131 7.91 -11.74 -7.35
C GLY A 131 7.81 -13.21 -6.92
N TYR A 132 6.90 -13.52 -6.01
CA TYR A 132 6.86 -14.83 -5.34
C TYR A 132 5.48 -15.50 -5.30
N GLY A 133 4.49 -14.92 -6.00
CA GLY A 133 3.13 -15.43 -6.00
C GLY A 133 2.25 -14.88 -4.86
N ALA A 134 0.95 -15.14 -4.97
CA ALA A 134 -0.07 -14.62 -4.05
C ALA A 134 -0.17 -15.42 -2.73
N GLU A 135 0.31 -16.64 -2.72
CA GLU A 135 0.27 -17.51 -1.55
C GLU A 135 1.16 -16.97 -0.43
N TYR A 136 0.59 -16.87 0.75
CA TYR A 136 1.28 -16.38 1.94
C TYR A 136 1.12 -17.37 3.10
N ASN A 137 2.15 -18.19 3.29
CA ASN A 137 2.23 -19.23 4.31
C ASN A 137 2.88 -18.65 5.56
N ILE A 138 2.15 -18.61 6.68
CA ILE A 138 2.64 -18.06 7.94
C ILE A 138 2.14 -18.85 9.14
N GLU A 139 2.87 -18.74 10.24
CA GLU A 139 2.40 -19.20 11.53
C GLU A 139 1.65 -18.09 12.25
N VAL A 140 0.44 -18.37 12.68
CA VAL A 140 -0.42 -17.45 13.44
C VAL A 140 -0.88 -18.08 14.74
N ASP A 141 -1.01 -17.26 15.78
CA ASP A 141 -1.57 -17.68 17.06
C ASP A 141 -3.09 -17.54 17.00
N CYS A 142 -3.82 -18.60 17.37
CA CYS A 142 -5.28 -18.56 17.40
C CYS A 142 -5.77 -17.61 18.50
N PRO A 143 -6.65 -16.64 18.20
CA PRO A 143 -7.18 -15.74 19.23
C PRO A 143 -8.02 -16.45 20.32
N ALA A 144 -8.59 -17.63 20.01
CA ALA A 144 -9.45 -18.36 20.94
C ALA A 144 -8.69 -19.30 21.87
N CYS A 145 -7.75 -20.12 21.35
CA CYS A 145 -7.03 -21.11 22.17
C CYS A 145 -5.54 -20.79 22.36
N SER A 146 -5.02 -19.73 21.71
CA SER A 146 -3.61 -19.32 21.73
C SER A 146 -2.62 -20.35 21.16
N GLU A 147 -3.11 -21.43 20.55
CA GLU A 147 -2.24 -22.39 19.86
C GLU A 147 -1.78 -21.84 18.51
N ARG A 148 -0.51 -22.09 18.21
CA ARG A 148 0.13 -21.66 16.96
C ARG A 148 -0.09 -22.69 15.88
N SER A 149 -0.47 -22.24 14.69
CA SER A 149 -0.67 -23.12 13.53
C SER A 149 -0.18 -22.45 12.24
N LYS A 150 0.32 -23.27 11.32
CA LYS A 150 0.62 -22.84 9.95
C LYS A 150 -0.70 -22.66 9.21
N GLN A 151 -0.86 -21.50 8.57
CA GLN A 151 -2.03 -21.13 7.78
C GLN A 151 -1.58 -20.57 6.44
N GLU A 152 -2.36 -20.84 5.42
CA GLU A 152 -2.16 -20.32 4.08
C GLU A 152 -3.22 -19.26 3.77
N PHE A 153 -2.77 -18.11 3.29
CA PHE A 153 -3.63 -17.00 2.89
C PHE A 153 -3.32 -16.57 1.47
N SER A 154 -4.32 -16.06 0.75
CA SER A 154 -4.12 -15.44 -0.55
C SER A 154 -4.04 -13.92 -0.38
N LEU A 155 -2.92 -13.31 -0.78
CA LEU A 155 -2.73 -11.86 -0.73
C LEU A 155 -3.64 -11.10 -1.72
N THR A 156 -4.12 -11.79 -2.77
CA THR A 156 -5.07 -11.21 -3.74
C THR A 156 -6.48 -11.04 -3.18
N ASP A 157 -6.82 -11.78 -2.13
CA ASP A 157 -8.15 -11.74 -1.51
C ASP A 157 -8.25 -10.62 -0.46
N LEU A 158 -7.13 -9.97 -0.13
CA LEU A 158 -7.11 -8.90 0.85
C LEU A 158 -7.78 -7.63 0.29
N PRO A 159 -8.77 -7.07 1.02
CA PRO A 159 -9.52 -5.93 0.54
C PRO A 159 -8.68 -4.65 0.53
N ILE A 160 -8.83 -3.87 -0.54
CA ILE A 160 -8.26 -2.52 -0.64
C ILE A 160 -9.18 -1.55 0.06
N LYS A 161 -8.72 -0.97 1.13
CA LYS A 161 -9.42 0.08 1.87
C LYS A 161 -9.09 1.44 1.25
N ARG A 162 -10.06 2.02 0.55
CA ARG A 162 -9.93 3.34 -0.06
C ARG A 162 -10.04 4.44 0.99
N LEU A 163 -9.46 5.61 0.69
CA LEU A 163 -9.62 6.79 1.53
C LEU A 163 -11.10 7.14 1.68
N GLY A 164 -11.60 7.13 2.92
CA GLY A 164 -13.02 7.30 3.25
C GLY A 164 -13.41 8.69 3.74
N ILE A 165 -12.48 9.65 3.77
CA ILE A 165 -12.70 11.02 4.26
C ILE A 165 -12.02 12.02 3.32
N GLU A 166 -12.59 13.22 3.24
CA GLU A 166 -12.03 14.30 2.42
C GLU A 166 -10.94 15.07 3.18
N PRO A 167 -9.84 15.46 2.51
CA PRO A 167 -8.82 16.30 3.11
C PRO A 167 -9.34 17.73 3.32
N VAL A 168 -8.80 18.45 4.29
CA VAL A 168 -9.15 19.86 4.60
C VAL A 168 -8.87 20.77 3.41
N ALA A 169 -7.85 20.47 2.63
CA ALA A 169 -7.51 21.17 1.40
C ALA A 169 -7.09 20.16 0.35
N GLN A 170 -7.37 20.48 -0.90
CA GLN A 170 -6.97 19.66 -2.04
C GLN A 170 -5.45 19.46 -2.08
N GLY A 171 -5.01 18.24 -2.33
CA GLY A 171 -3.57 17.91 -2.36
C GLY A 171 -2.88 17.95 -0.99
N ALA A 172 -3.63 17.96 0.10
CA ALA A 172 -3.05 17.99 1.45
C ALA A 172 -3.40 16.73 2.25
N ASN A 173 -2.38 16.11 2.82
CA ASN A 173 -2.55 15.06 3.83
C ASN A 173 -2.92 15.70 5.18
N SER A 174 -4.15 16.21 5.28
CA SER A 174 -4.62 16.94 6.45
C SER A 174 -6.13 16.77 6.61
N PHE A 175 -6.55 16.31 7.78
CA PHE A 175 -7.94 15.96 8.11
C PHE A 175 -8.32 16.54 9.47
N GLU A 176 -9.61 16.64 9.75
CA GLU A 176 -10.10 17.16 11.02
C GLU A 176 -10.99 16.16 11.74
N PHE A 177 -10.87 16.13 13.05
CA PHE A 177 -11.71 15.31 13.92
C PHE A 177 -12.05 16.05 15.22
N LYS A 178 -13.30 15.98 15.66
CA LYS A 178 -13.72 16.56 16.93
C LYS A 178 -13.72 15.47 18.00
N LEU A 179 -12.91 15.67 19.02
CA LEU A 179 -12.79 14.75 20.14
C LEU A 179 -14.10 14.65 20.95
N PRO A 180 -14.54 13.45 21.35
CA PRO A 180 -15.85 13.28 21.97
C PRO A 180 -15.92 13.82 23.42
N MET A 181 -14.82 13.80 24.17
CA MET A 181 -14.80 14.19 25.58
C MET A 181 -14.40 15.66 25.75
N THR A 182 -13.23 16.03 25.28
CA THR A 182 -12.69 17.42 25.40
C THR A 182 -13.36 18.40 24.43
N LYS A 183 -14.11 17.90 23.45
CA LYS A 183 -14.75 18.68 22.35
C LYS A 183 -13.77 19.47 21.48
N LYS A 184 -12.47 19.29 21.67
CA LYS A 184 -11.44 19.97 20.90
C LYS A 184 -11.41 19.47 19.45
N LYS A 185 -11.12 20.39 18.54
CA LYS A 185 -10.94 20.12 17.11
C LYS A 185 -9.46 19.78 16.87
N VAL A 186 -9.21 18.55 16.46
CA VAL A 186 -7.86 18.07 16.17
C VAL A 186 -7.69 17.99 14.65
N ARG A 187 -6.60 18.57 14.16
CA ARG A 187 -6.14 18.35 12.78
C ARG A 187 -5.09 17.26 12.81
N PHE A 188 -5.25 16.27 11.93
CA PHE A 188 -4.34 15.13 11.84
C PHE A 188 -3.96 14.82 10.39
N LYS A 189 -2.88 14.07 10.23
CA LYS A 189 -2.44 13.49 8.95
C LYS A 189 -2.29 11.98 9.07
N PHE A 190 -2.37 11.27 7.95
CA PHE A 190 -1.90 9.89 7.87
C PHE A 190 -0.39 9.84 7.84
N LEU A 191 0.18 8.76 8.36
CA LEU A 191 1.62 8.61 8.45
C LEU A 191 2.22 8.34 7.06
N THR A 192 3.39 8.94 6.84
CA THR A 192 4.22 8.71 5.66
C THR A 192 5.37 7.76 5.99
N GLY A 193 6.12 7.33 4.96
CA GLY A 193 7.33 6.54 5.15
C GLY A 193 8.37 7.24 6.03
N THR A 194 8.51 8.56 5.90
CA THR A 194 9.37 9.37 6.78
C THR A 194 8.93 9.27 8.22
N ASP A 195 7.62 9.47 8.49
CA ASP A 195 7.09 9.38 9.86
C ASP A 195 7.35 8.02 10.50
N GLU A 196 7.13 6.91 9.76
CA GLU A 196 7.41 5.56 10.28
C GLU A 196 8.89 5.34 10.58
N SER A 197 9.77 5.82 9.72
CA SER A 197 11.21 5.75 9.92
C SER A 197 11.62 6.52 11.17
N GLU A 198 11.11 7.73 11.38
CA GLU A 198 11.39 8.54 12.57
C GLU A 198 10.87 7.89 13.86
N ILE A 199 9.66 7.32 13.83
CA ILE A 199 9.09 6.58 14.96
C ILE A 199 9.98 5.38 15.30
N THR A 200 10.39 4.60 14.30
CA THR A 200 11.24 3.41 14.48
C THR A 200 12.57 3.77 15.10
N VAL A 201 13.26 4.79 14.56
CA VAL A 201 14.55 5.27 15.09
C VAL A 201 14.41 5.79 16.53
N ALA A 202 13.32 6.53 16.83
CA ALA A 202 13.06 7.02 18.16
C ALA A 202 12.82 5.88 19.17
N MET A 203 12.09 4.84 18.77
CA MET A 203 11.84 3.65 19.59
C MET A 203 13.13 2.87 19.87
N GLU A 204 13.97 2.65 18.85
CA GLU A 204 15.26 1.97 19.02
C GLU A 204 16.21 2.73 19.96
N ARG A 205 16.25 4.06 19.86
CA ARG A 205 17.04 4.89 20.79
C ARG A 205 16.58 4.72 22.23
N ARG A 206 15.26 4.75 22.48
CA ARG A 206 14.69 4.54 23.82
C ARG A 206 15.00 3.14 24.37
N LYS A 207 14.86 2.10 23.51
CA LYS A 207 15.21 0.72 23.88
C LYS A 207 16.69 0.60 24.30
N LYS A 208 17.61 1.23 23.56
CA LYS A 208 19.04 1.26 23.90
C LYS A 208 19.34 2.00 25.19
N GLN A 209 18.50 2.96 25.60
CA GLN A 209 18.61 3.71 26.84
C GLN A 209 17.95 3.00 28.05
N GLY A 210 17.47 1.76 27.87
CA GLY A 210 16.81 0.99 28.93
C GLY A 210 15.43 1.51 29.33
N MET A 211 14.86 2.47 28.58
CA MET A 211 13.50 2.93 28.78
C MET A 211 12.51 1.94 28.16
N GLN A 212 11.50 1.52 28.93
CA GLN A 212 10.46 0.64 28.42
C GLN A 212 9.78 1.23 27.19
N ALA A 213 9.61 0.39 26.16
CA ALA A 213 9.18 0.78 24.81
C ALA A 213 7.69 1.17 24.68
N ASP A 214 6.94 1.27 25.77
CA ASP A 214 5.46 1.34 25.79
C ASP A 214 4.85 2.67 25.31
N SER A 215 5.59 3.51 24.62
CA SER A 215 5.08 4.79 24.11
C SER A 215 4.67 4.77 22.63
N LEU A 216 4.41 3.60 22.02
CA LEU A 216 4.06 3.49 20.60
C LEU A 216 2.82 4.33 20.26
N VAL A 217 1.77 4.23 21.08
CA VAL A 217 0.52 4.99 20.88
C VAL A 217 0.79 6.49 20.90
N THR A 218 1.51 6.96 21.92
CA THR A 218 1.84 8.39 22.07
C THR A 218 2.73 8.88 20.92
N SER A 219 3.74 8.08 20.54
CA SER A 219 4.63 8.41 19.42
C SER A 219 3.88 8.53 18.09
N ARG A 220 3.00 7.58 17.78
CA ARG A 220 2.17 7.65 16.55
C ARG A 220 1.26 8.89 16.58
N LEU A 221 0.58 9.18 17.68
CA LEU A 221 -0.25 10.38 17.81
C LEU A 221 0.56 11.68 17.68
N GLN A 222 1.81 11.71 18.19
CA GLN A 222 2.70 12.85 18.03
C GLN A 222 3.07 13.12 16.56
N HIS A 223 3.21 12.11 15.73
CA HIS A 223 3.44 12.28 14.30
C HIS A 223 2.16 12.56 13.51
N SER A 224 1.02 11.99 13.93
CA SER A 224 -0.27 12.19 13.25
C SER A 224 -0.88 13.55 13.53
N ILE A 225 -0.88 14.05 14.78
CA ILE A 225 -1.55 15.30 15.15
C ILE A 225 -0.71 16.50 14.71
N THR A 226 -1.30 17.38 13.89
CA THR A 226 -0.65 18.58 13.36
C THR A 226 -1.14 19.87 14.00
N ALA A 227 -2.39 19.91 14.52
CA ALA A 227 -2.91 21.06 15.26
C ALA A 227 -4.02 20.65 16.24
N VAL A 228 -4.23 21.45 17.29
CA VAL A 228 -5.34 21.32 18.24
C VAL A 228 -5.98 22.69 18.42
N ASP A 229 -7.26 22.86 18.11
CA ASP A 229 -7.98 24.13 18.11
C ASP A 229 -7.20 25.25 17.40
N GLY A 230 -6.53 24.94 16.29
CA GLY A 230 -5.70 25.89 15.52
C GLY A 230 -4.28 26.10 16.07
N VAL A 231 -3.96 25.57 17.24
CA VAL A 231 -2.59 25.66 17.81
C VAL A 231 -1.70 24.63 17.12
N THR A 232 -0.61 25.10 16.49
CA THR A 232 0.36 24.28 15.75
C THR A 232 1.70 24.09 16.49
N ASP A 233 1.88 24.72 17.66
CA ASP A 233 3.08 24.58 18.49
C ASP A 233 3.27 23.11 18.92
N ARG A 234 4.38 22.52 18.50
CA ARG A 234 4.70 21.10 18.74
C ARG A 234 4.82 20.74 20.22
N ASN A 235 5.34 21.65 21.05
CA ASN A 235 5.49 21.38 22.47
C ASN A 235 4.12 21.35 23.16
N LYS A 236 3.24 22.30 22.80
CA LYS A 236 1.86 22.33 23.31
C LYS A 236 1.07 21.11 22.88
N ILE A 237 1.20 20.71 21.61
CA ILE A 237 0.56 19.50 21.07
C ILE A 237 1.07 18.25 21.81
N ASN A 238 2.37 18.11 22.00
CA ASN A 238 2.96 16.98 22.71
C ASN A 238 2.49 16.90 24.18
N MET A 239 2.37 18.05 24.84
CA MET A 239 1.82 18.13 26.20
C MET A 239 0.33 17.74 26.21
N PHE A 240 -0.46 18.23 25.26
CA PHE A 240 -1.86 17.85 25.09
C PHE A 240 -2.02 16.34 24.87
N ILE A 241 -1.21 15.72 23.99
CA ILE A 241 -1.28 14.29 23.70
C ILE A 241 -0.99 13.45 24.96
N ARG A 242 0.00 13.84 25.77
CA ARG A 242 0.34 13.14 27.02
C ARG A 242 -0.77 13.21 28.06
N ASN A 243 -1.52 14.30 28.07
CA ASN A 243 -2.62 14.53 29.01
C ASN A 243 -4.01 14.27 28.42
N MET A 244 -4.06 13.75 27.18
CA MET A 244 -5.32 13.46 26.49
C MET A 244 -6.09 12.34 27.21
N PRO A 245 -7.39 12.53 27.48
CA PRO A 245 -8.22 11.47 28.04
C PRO A 245 -8.16 10.20 27.17
N ALA A 246 -8.09 9.02 27.81
CA ALA A 246 -7.99 7.74 27.09
C ALA A 246 -9.15 7.52 26.10
N ARG A 247 -10.36 8.01 26.43
CA ARG A 247 -11.54 7.95 25.56
C ARG A 247 -11.33 8.77 24.27
N ASP A 248 -10.73 9.96 24.37
CA ASP A 248 -10.43 10.80 23.20
C ASP A 248 -9.33 10.19 22.35
N SER A 249 -8.26 9.69 23.00
CA SER A 249 -7.17 8.97 22.31
C SER A 249 -7.69 7.72 21.56
N LEU A 250 -8.55 6.93 22.19
CA LEU A 250 -9.15 5.74 21.55
C LEU A 250 -10.05 6.13 20.39
N ALA A 251 -10.89 7.15 20.55
CA ALA A 251 -11.81 7.62 19.53
C ALA A 251 -11.04 8.14 18.29
N LEU A 252 -10.00 8.95 18.49
CA LEU A 252 -9.16 9.46 17.42
C LEU A 252 -8.44 8.32 16.68
N ARG A 253 -7.82 7.38 17.40
CA ARG A 253 -7.13 6.23 16.78
C ARG A 253 -8.07 5.37 15.96
N ARG A 254 -9.27 5.07 16.47
CA ARG A 254 -10.30 4.32 15.72
C ARG A 254 -10.76 5.07 14.48
N HIS A 255 -10.88 6.40 14.58
CA HIS A 255 -11.24 7.23 13.42
C HIS A 255 -10.14 7.19 12.34
N ILE A 256 -8.88 7.36 12.74
CA ILE A 256 -7.73 7.26 11.84
C ILE A 256 -7.69 5.86 11.21
N ASP A 257 -7.72 4.80 12.01
CA ASP A 257 -7.66 3.41 11.53
C ASP A 257 -8.79 3.07 10.55
N LYS A 258 -10.00 3.60 10.78
CA LYS A 258 -11.12 3.41 9.86
C LYS A 258 -10.95 4.16 8.55
N ALA A 259 -10.39 5.36 8.59
CA ALA A 259 -10.28 6.26 7.44
C ALA A 259 -8.98 6.07 6.63
N GLU A 260 -7.93 5.56 7.26
CA GLU A 260 -6.62 5.38 6.63
C GLU A 260 -6.70 4.44 5.43
N PRO A 261 -6.28 4.91 4.23
CA PRO A 261 -6.25 4.05 3.04
C PRO A 261 -5.14 3.01 3.14
N GLY A 262 -5.33 1.83 2.55
CA GLY A 262 -4.31 0.77 2.55
C GLY A 262 -4.86 -0.58 2.15
N ILE A 263 -4.06 -1.63 2.32
CA ILE A 263 -4.52 -3.01 2.24
C ILE A 263 -4.97 -3.43 3.64
N ASP A 264 -6.17 -4.00 3.75
CA ASP A 264 -6.60 -4.57 5.03
C ASP A 264 -5.93 -5.93 5.23
N MET A 265 -4.91 -5.93 6.08
CA MET A 265 -4.11 -7.13 6.38
C MET A 265 -4.80 -8.06 7.39
N LYS A 266 -6.12 -8.12 7.35
CA LYS A 266 -6.92 -9.03 8.15
C LYS A 266 -7.49 -10.13 7.28
N ALA A 267 -7.38 -11.35 7.75
CA ALA A 267 -7.91 -12.52 7.07
C ALA A 267 -8.59 -13.46 8.07
N TRP A 268 -9.51 -14.26 7.58
CA TRP A 268 -10.18 -15.26 8.38
C TRP A 268 -9.43 -16.60 8.33
N MET A 269 -9.29 -17.24 9.49
CA MET A 269 -8.73 -18.59 9.60
C MET A 269 -9.64 -19.51 10.40
N THR A 270 -9.56 -20.79 10.11
CA THR A 270 -10.13 -21.82 10.97
C THR A 270 -8.99 -22.51 11.72
N CYS A 271 -9.01 -22.45 13.04
CA CYS A 271 -7.98 -23.06 13.86
C CYS A 271 -8.05 -24.60 13.77
N PRO A 272 -6.96 -25.31 13.45
CA PRO A 272 -6.97 -26.77 13.38
C PRO A 272 -7.07 -27.45 14.76
N HIS A 273 -6.80 -26.71 15.86
CA HIS A 273 -6.83 -27.25 17.22
C HIS A 273 -8.21 -27.11 17.88
N CYS A 274 -8.83 -25.93 17.79
CA CYS A 274 -10.12 -25.69 18.46
C CYS A 274 -11.30 -25.52 17.49
N LEU A 275 -11.05 -25.56 16.17
CA LEU A 275 -12.04 -25.38 15.09
C LEU A 275 -12.77 -24.03 15.09
N GLU A 276 -12.29 -23.08 15.90
CA GLU A 276 -12.88 -21.73 15.93
C GLU A 276 -12.50 -20.96 14.67
N HIS A 277 -13.48 -20.23 14.14
CA HIS A 277 -13.30 -19.34 12.98
C HIS A 277 -13.04 -17.92 13.46
N SER A 278 -11.82 -17.42 13.26
CA SER A 278 -11.35 -16.16 13.84
C SER A 278 -10.66 -15.27 12.81
N GLU A 279 -10.85 -13.96 12.98
CA GLU A 279 -10.09 -12.95 12.21
C GLU A 279 -8.69 -12.79 12.81
N VAL A 280 -7.66 -12.89 11.97
CA VAL A 280 -6.26 -12.70 12.35
C VAL A 280 -5.64 -11.60 11.51
N ARG A 281 -4.63 -10.92 12.06
CA ARG A 281 -3.88 -9.91 11.33
C ARG A 281 -2.60 -10.52 10.74
N LEU A 282 -2.42 -10.38 9.43
CA LEU A 282 -1.26 -10.85 8.72
C LEU A 282 -0.08 -9.89 8.94
N PRO A 283 1.09 -10.37 9.39
CA PRO A 283 2.26 -9.52 9.60
C PRO A 283 2.90 -9.14 8.27
N MET A 284 3.34 -7.89 8.15
CA MET A 284 4.19 -7.41 7.05
C MET A 284 5.62 -7.21 7.56
N GLY A 285 6.26 -8.28 7.98
CA GLY A 285 7.65 -8.27 8.47
C GLY A 285 8.68 -8.63 7.38
N ALA A 286 9.91 -8.91 7.80
CA ALA A 286 10.97 -9.35 6.89
C ALA A 286 10.59 -10.66 6.15
N SER A 287 9.91 -11.59 6.85
CA SER A 287 9.42 -12.85 6.28
C SER A 287 8.33 -12.68 5.21
N PHE A 288 7.75 -11.49 5.09
CA PHE A 288 6.72 -11.22 4.07
C PHE A 288 7.22 -11.45 2.64
N PHE A 289 8.50 -11.16 2.36
CA PHE A 289 9.08 -11.33 1.03
C PHE A 289 9.70 -12.72 0.78
N TRP A 290 9.86 -13.54 1.82
CA TRP A 290 10.43 -14.89 1.67
C TRP A 290 9.39 -15.96 1.98
N PRO A 291 8.85 -16.65 0.96
CA PRO A 291 7.84 -17.69 1.18
C PRO A 291 8.33 -18.87 2.01
N ASP A 292 9.63 -19.12 2.03
CA ASP A 292 10.26 -20.32 2.62
C ASP A 292 11.38 -19.97 3.62
N ALA A 293 11.33 -18.82 4.29
CA ALA A 293 12.27 -18.52 5.37
C ALA A 293 11.92 -19.40 6.58
N GLU A 294 12.39 -20.66 6.57
CA GLU A 294 12.45 -21.54 7.73
C GLU A 294 13.53 -21.09 8.73
#